data_6c5bdec55f92b891072dbaa38c65322a
#
_entry.id   6c5bdec55f92b891072dbaa38c65322a
#
_cell.length_a   1.000
_cell.length_b   1.000
_cell.length_c   1.000
_cell.angle_alpha   90.00
_cell.angle_beta   90.00
_cell.angle_gamma   90.00
#
_symmetry.space_group_name_H-M   'P 1'
#
loop_
_entity.id
_entity.type
_entity.pdbx_description
1 polymer ?
#
loop_
_entity_poly.entity_id
_entity_poly.type
_entity_poly.pdbx_seq_one_letter_code
_entity_poly.pdbx_strand_id
1 'polypeptide(L)'
;LFRRMTVAQLAEQGDYRFFYATNRVPGGDASSLATRFGSEREADLKFGVFDTEIRPSLGLGMLIDPTEWFQNEEIRLKEVRSLEQQAFIEQLRGLVESSPHRGLLVVVHGFRERYPSALRKTAFLGHVLDINAPVLVFDWPGNQGSSLSGYRRAREVAHASGSELADTLHLVIREVQPDRLWLIANSMGGQVVADAVHELYREADLADAPVEIEHVVLTAPDVDKDEFNQQFKKEITALARHLTVYVSSNDRALLVSRLINRGTRRGESTLSPD
;
A
#
# COMPACT_ATOMS: atom_id res chain seq x y z
N LEU A 1 -0.84 23.63 15.88
CA LEU A 1 -0.59 22.59 14.88
C LEU A 1 -1.63 22.70 13.79
N PHE A 2 -1.24 23.12 12.60
CA PHE A 2 -2.14 23.24 11.47
C PHE A 2 -2.41 21.86 10.90
N ARG A 3 -3.65 21.41 10.91
CA ARG A 3 -4.06 20.18 10.26
C ARG A 3 -4.03 20.35 8.76
N ARG A 4 -3.33 19.48 8.06
CA ARG A 4 -3.21 19.51 6.61
C ARG A 4 -4.12 18.50 5.93
N MET A 5 -4.43 17.37 6.58
CA MET A 5 -5.28 16.32 6.03
C MET A 5 -6.78 16.68 6.08
N THR A 6 -7.13 17.84 5.51
CA THR A 6 -8.53 18.35 5.52
C THR A 6 -9.39 17.71 4.44
N VAL A 7 -8.79 17.28 3.34
CA VAL A 7 -9.52 16.68 2.20
C VAL A 7 -10.18 15.37 2.58
N ALA A 8 -9.51 14.56 3.41
CA ALA A 8 -10.06 13.29 3.89
C ALA A 8 -10.98 13.46 5.12
N GLN A 9 -11.06 14.67 5.70
CA GLN A 9 -11.82 14.91 6.93
C GLN A 9 -13.33 14.88 6.67
N LEU A 10 -14.06 14.15 7.51
CA LEU A 10 -15.52 14.14 7.55
C LEU A 10 -16.06 15.26 8.44
N ALA A 11 -17.39 15.40 8.49
CA ALA A 11 -18.05 16.46 9.26
C ALA A 11 -17.72 16.45 10.76
N GLU A 12 -17.51 15.26 11.33
CA GLU A 12 -17.09 15.14 12.73
C GLU A 12 -15.58 15.32 12.87
N GLN A 13 -15.18 16.04 13.90
CA GLN A 13 -13.78 16.31 14.16
C GLN A 13 -13.04 15.02 14.54
N GLY A 14 -11.98 14.69 13.79
CA GLY A 14 -11.19 13.48 14.00
C GLY A 14 -11.61 12.30 13.15
N ASP A 15 -12.68 12.43 12.38
CA ASP A 15 -13.14 11.42 11.43
C ASP A 15 -12.56 11.68 10.04
N TYR A 16 -12.07 10.61 9.41
CA TYR A 16 -11.40 10.68 8.10
C TYR A 16 -11.87 9.54 7.20
N ARG A 17 -12.01 9.82 5.92
CA ARG A 17 -12.34 8.87 4.87
C ARG A 17 -11.11 8.47 4.09
N PHE A 18 -10.98 7.16 3.88
CA PHE A 18 -9.96 6.51 3.09
C PHE A 18 -10.59 5.57 2.08
N PHE A 19 -9.79 5.13 1.11
CA PHE A 19 -10.23 4.22 0.06
C PHE A 19 -9.43 2.91 0.10
N TYR A 20 -10.03 1.83 -0.39
CA TYR A 20 -9.33 0.57 -0.61
C TYR A 20 -9.65 -0.02 -1.98
N ALA A 21 -8.66 -0.67 -2.56
CA ALA A 21 -8.78 -1.67 -3.61
C ALA A 21 -8.20 -2.97 -3.07
N THR A 22 -8.87 -4.09 -3.26
CA THR A 22 -8.40 -5.39 -2.77
C THR A 22 -8.60 -6.49 -3.80
N ASN A 23 -7.62 -7.38 -3.89
CA ASN A 23 -7.68 -8.61 -4.68
C ASN A 23 -7.89 -9.85 -3.81
N ARG A 24 -8.41 -9.67 -2.58
CA ARG A 24 -8.78 -10.78 -1.71
C ARG A 24 -10.11 -11.39 -2.12
N VAL A 25 -10.19 -12.71 -1.99
CA VAL A 25 -11.47 -13.42 -2.06
C VAL A 25 -12.38 -12.94 -0.92
N PRO A 26 -13.66 -12.61 -1.20
CA PRO A 26 -14.63 -12.28 -0.17
C PRO A 26 -14.77 -13.42 0.84
N GLY A 27 -14.84 -13.07 2.11
CA GLY A 27 -15.07 -14.04 3.20
C GLY A 27 -16.55 -14.41 3.35
N GLY A 28 -16.81 -15.36 4.24
CA GLY A 28 -18.17 -15.88 4.43
C GLY A 28 -19.14 -14.94 5.18
N ASP A 29 -18.62 -13.96 5.91
CA ASP A 29 -19.44 -12.99 6.67
C ASP A 29 -19.00 -11.56 6.37
N ALA A 30 -19.74 -10.90 5.51
CA ALA A 30 -19.51 -9.51 5.13
C ALA A 30 -19.81 -8.50 6.25
N SER A 31 -20.55 -8.90 7.29
CA SER A 31 -20.88 -8.03 8.42
C SER A 31 -19.72 -7.84 9.40
N SER A 32 -18.82 -8.81 9.48
CA SER A 32 -17.62 -8.77 10.30
C SER A 32 -16.41 -8.31 9.49
N LEU A 33 -15.75 -7.25 9.92
CA LEU A 33 -14.51 -6.78 9.28
C LEU A 33 -13.39 -7.82 9.28
N ALA A 34 -13.32 -8.66 10.33
CA ALA A 34 -12.28 -9.68 10.46
C ALA A 34 -12.40 -10.81 9.43
N THR A 35 -13.63 -11.07 8.95
CA THR A 35 -13.96 -12.16 8.03
C THR A 35 -14.51 -11.69 6.69
N ARG A 36 -14.62 -10.38 6.47
CA ARG A 36 -15.11 -9.80 5.21
C ARG A 36 -14.30 -10.24 4.00
N PHE A 37 -12.99 -10.33 4.15
CA PHE A 37 -12.06 -10.82 3.14
C PHE A 37 -11.13 -11.87 3.72
N GLY A 38 -10.85 -12.90 2.92
CA GLY A 38 -10.00 -14.03 3.27
C GLY A 38 -8.50 -13.78 3.07
N SER A 39 -7.76 -14.87 3.07
CA SER A 39 -6.31 -14.90 2.78
C SER A 39 -5.99 -15.40 1.37
N GLU A 40 -6.99 -15.67 0.56
CA GLU A 40 -6.82 -16.09 -0.83
C GLU A 40 -6.91 -14.90 -1.76
N ARG A 41 -6.20 -14.99 -2.89
CA ARG A 41 -6.18 -14.00 -3.96
C ARG A 41 -7.13 -14.40 -5.08
N GLU A 42 -7.77 -13.40 -5.68
CA GLU A 42 -8.44 -13.53 -6.97
C GLU A 42 -8.10 -12.33 -7.87
N ALA A 43 -8.23 -12.49 -9.17
CA ALA A 43 -7.90 -11.43 -10.12
C ALA A 43 -8.93 -10.28 -10.13
N ASP A 44 -10.13 -10.55 -9.61
CA ASP A 44 -11.23 -9.59 -9.61
C ASP A 44 -11.08 -8.58 -8.47
N LEU A 45 -10.90 -7.32 -8.80
CA LEU A 45 -10.71 -6.24 -7.84
C LEU A 45 -12.03 -5.81 -7.18
N LYS A 46 -11.99 -5.63 -5.88
CA LYS A 46 -13.07 -5.04 -5.10
C LYS A 46 -12.64 -3.69 -4.57
N PHE A 47 -13.55 -2.74 -4.60
CA PHE A 47 -13.33 -1.37 -4.21
C PHE A 47 -14.22 -0.95 -3.06
N GLY A 48 -13.80 0.06 -2.35
CA GLY A 48 -14.63 0.66 -1.32
C GLY A 48 -13.98 1.82 -0.58
N VAL A 49 -14.71 2.26 0.43
CA VAL A 49 -14.29 3.31 1.35
C VAL A 49 -14.36 2.81 2.77
N PHE A 50 -13.54 3.42 3.62
CA PHE A 50 -13.62 3.21 5.06
C PHE A 50 -13.43 4.52 5.80
N ASP A 51 -14.25 4.69 6.82
CA ASP A 51 -14.23 5.86 7.69
C ASP A 51 -13.59 5.49 9.01
N THR A 52 -12.69 6.33 9.49
CA THR A 52 -11.94 6.11 10.73
C THR A 52 -12.08 7.28 11.67
N GLU A 53 -12.12 6.99 12.96
CA GLU A 53 -11.84 7.94 14.01
C GLU A 53 -10.37 7.80 14.40
N ILE A 54 -9.61 8.89 14.28
CA ILE A 54 -8.20 8.94 14.69
C ILE A 54 -8.09 9.85 15.90
N ARG A 55 -7.67 9.30 17.05
CA ARG A 55 -7.53 10.06 18.28
C ARG A 55 -6.23 10.88 18.26
N PRO A 56 -6.30 12.17 18.67
CA PRO A 56 -5.13 13.07 18.66
C PRO A 56 -3.99 12.68 19.61
N SER A 57 -4.22 11.74 20.52
CA SER A 57 -3.23 11.22 21.48
C SER A 57 -2.20 10.29 20.87
N LEU A 58 -2.26 10.06 19.54
CA LEU A 58 -1.24 9.31 18.82
C LEU A 58 0.14 9.92 19.01
N GLY A 59 0.86 9.39 19.98
CA GLY A 59 2.24 9.78 20.28
C GLY A 59 3.24 8.94 19.48
N LEU A 60 4.51 9.34 19.58
CA LEU A 60 5.65 8.60 19.02
C LEU A 60 5.72 7.12 19.44
N GLY A 61 5.01 6.73 20.51
CA GLY A 61 4.97 5.34 20.98
C GLY A 61 4.41 4.33 19.97
N MET A 62 3.47 4.73 19.11
CA MET A 62 2.95 3.86 18.04
C MET A 62 3.97 3.53 16.95
N LEU A 63 4.94 4.41 16.73
CA LEU A 63 6.03 4.16 15.79
C LEU A 63 7.04 3.13 16.33
N ILE A 64 7.07 2.95 17.65
CA ILE A 64 8.06 2.13 18.36
C ILE A 64 7.50 0.72 18.65
N ASP A 65 6.22 0.60 18.97
CA ASP A 65 5.57 -0.69 19.29
C ASP A 65 4.12 -0.75 18.77
N PRO A 66 3.94 -1.05 17.47
CA PRO A 66 2.62 -1.13 16.85
C PRO A 66 1.94 -2.47 17.15
N THR A 67 1.58 -2.74 18.41
CA THR A 67 0.75 -3.91 18.73
C THR A 67 -0.66 -3.75 18.14
N GLU A 68 -1.29 -4.86 17.72
CA GLU A 68 -2.68 -4.81 17.17
C GLU A 68 -3.66 -4.16 18.14
N TRP A 69 -3.46 -4.35 19.45
CA TRP A 69 -4.28 -3.77 20.51
C TRP A 69 -4.20 -2.23 20.52
N PHE A 70 -3.00 -1.70 20.44
CA PHE A 70 -2.76 -0.26 20.45
C PHE A 70 -3.34 0.40 19.19
N GLN A 71 -3.19 -0.23 18.04
CA GLN A 71 -3.79 0.24 16.77
C GLN A 71 -5.32 0.25 16.82
N ASN A 72 -5.94 -0.75 17.45
CA ASN A 72 -7.38 -0.84 17.58
C ASN A 72 -8.01 0.26 18.42
N GLU A 73 -7.33 0.72 19.46
CA GLU A 73 -7.83 1.77 20.34
C GLU A 73 -7.61 3.19 19.80
N GLU A 74 -6.51 3.40 19.09
CA GLU A 74 -6.13 4.71 18.57
C GLU A 74 -6.71 5.01 17.19
N ILE A 75 -6.88 3.99 16.36
CA ILE A 75 -7.50 4.09 15.04
C ILE A 75 -8.71 3.17 14.98
N ARG A 76 -9.85 3.76 15.19
CA ARG A 76 -11.12 3.03 15.17
C ARG A 76 -11.71 3.06 13.76
N LEU A 77 -11.91 1.89 13.17
CA LEU A 77 -12.71 1.75 11.96
C LEU A 77 -14.19 1.92 12.34
N LYS A 78 -14.83 2.97 11.84
CA LYS A 78 -16.24 3.30 12.11
C LYS A 78 -17.16 2.59 11.13
N GLU A 79 -16.89 2.75 9.84
CA GLU A 79 -17.66 2.20 8.75
C GLU A 79 -16.74 1.74 7.62
N VAL A 80 -17.05 0.58 7.05
CA VAL A 80 -16.37 0.07 5.85
C VAL A 80 -17.43 -0.35 4.85
N ARG A 81 -17.44 0.29 3.68
CA ARG A 81 -18.43 0.06 2.64
C ARG A 81 -17.76 -0.38 1.35
N SER A 82 -18.31 -1.43 0.73
CA SER A 82 -17.96 -1.79 -0.64
C SER A 82 -18.63 -0.82 -1.61
N LEU A 83 -17.95 -0.50 -2.68
CA LEU A 83 -18.45 0.35 -3.76
C LEU A 83 -18.29 -0.36 -5.10
N GLU A 84 -19.26 -0.16 -5.97
CA GLU A 84 -19.08 -0.46 -7.38
C GLU A 84 -17.97 0.43 -7.97
N GLN A 85 -17.25 -0.08 -8.96
CA GLN A 85 -16.07 0.60 -9.52
C GLN A 85 -16.36 2.05 -9.94
N GLN A 86 -17.50 2.29 -10.57
CA GLN A 86 -17.86 3.64 -11.03
C GLN A 86 -18.06 4.61 -9.85
N ALA A 87 -18.76 4.18 -8.80
CA ALA A 87 -18.96 4.97 -7.59
C ALA A 87 -17.64 5.23 -6.84
N PHE A 88 -16.74 4.25 -6.82
CA PHE A 88 -15.40 4.40 -6.27
C PHE A 88 -14.61 5.47 -7.03
N ILE A 89 -14.58 5.40 -8.36
CA ILE A 89 -13.90 6.38 -9.22
C ILE A 89 -14.45 7.79 -8.98
N GLU A 90 -15.76 7.97 -8.98
CA GLU A 90 -16.40 9.27 -8.82
C GLU A 90 -16.08 9.90 -7.45
N GLN A 91 -16.17 9.12 -6.36
CA GLN A 91 -15.86 9.61 -5.03
C GLN A 91 -14.37 9.96 -4.87
N LEU A 92 -13.49 9.10 -5.38
CA LEU A 92 -12.04 9.32 -5.30
C LEU A 92 -11.61 10.52 -6.14
N ARG A 93 -12.15 10.65 -7.37
CA ARG A 93 -11.93 11.80 -8.25
C ARG A 93 -12.37 13.11 -7.59
N GLY A 94 -13.56 13.15 -7.00
CA GLY A 94 -14.06 14.34 -6.31
C GLY A 94 -13.13 14.81 -5.19
N LEU A 95 -12.53 13.90 -4.42
CA LEU A 95 -11.54 14.24 -3.39
C LEU A 95 -10.19 14.67 -3.98
N VAL A 96 -9.73 14.02 -5.04
CA VAL A 96 -8.51 14.44 -5.76
C VAL A 96 -8.69 15.86 -6.30
N GLU A 97 -9.79 16.17 -6.95
CA GLU A 97 -10.10 17.50 -7.49
C GLU A 97 -10.18 18.59 -6.41
N SER A 98 -10.66 18.23 -5.22
CA SER A 98 -10.73 19.15 -4.07
C SER A 98 -9.41 19.32 -3.33
N SER A 99 -8.42 18.46 -3.59
CA SER A 99 -7.12 18.53 -2.92
C SER A 99 -6.24 19.64 -3.52
N PRO A 100 -5.42 20.35 -2.71
CA PRO A 100 -4.63 21.49 -3.17
C PRO A 100 -3.67 21.19 -4.33
N HIS A 101 -3.25 19.93 -4.44
CA HIS A 101 -2.28 19.48 -5.45
C HIS A 101 -2.87 18.47 -6.43
N ARG A 102 -4.19 18.25 -6.39
CA ARG A 102 -4.84 17.16 -7.14
C ARG A 102 -4.09 15.84 -6.95
N GLY A 103 -3.63 15.60 -5.71
CA GLY A 103 -2.76 14.48 -5.36
C GLY A 103 -3.54 13.25 -4.94
N LEU A 104 -2.90 12.09 -5.06
CA LEU A 104 -3.36 10.83 -4.52
C LEU A 104 -2.18 10.06 -3.93
N LEU A 105 -2.34 9.55 -2.71
CA LEU A 105 -1.40 8.61 -2.11
C LEU A 105 -1.95 7.19 -2.22
N VAL A 106 -1.17 6.30 -2.82
CA VAL A 106 -1.42 4.85 -2.81
C VAL A 106 -0.46 4.17 -1.84
N VAL A 107 -0.99 3.32 -0.97
CA VAL A 107 -0.23 2.59 0.04
C VAL A 107 -0.35 1.09 -0.22
N VAL A 108 0.79 0.38 -0.24
CA VAL A 108 0.88 -1.07 -0.36
C VAL A 108 1.50 -1.65 0.89
N HIS A 109 0.72 -2.41 1.65
CA HIS A 109 1.18 -2.98 2.91
C HIS A 109 2.11 -4.19 2.73
N GLY A 110 2.73 -4.63 3.82
CA GLY A 110 3.68 -5.74 3.83
C GLY A 110 3.10 -7.09 4.18
N PHE A 111 4.01 -8.01 4.50
CA PHE A 111 3.71 -9.38 4.93
C PHE A 111 2.90 -9.42 6.23
N ARG A 112 2.06 -10.46 6.37
CA ARG A 112 1.23 -10.79 7.54
C ARG A 112 0.05 -9.85 7.82
N GLU A 113 -0.17 -8.85 6.99
CA GLU A 113 -1.30 -7.96 7.22
C GLU A 113 -2.63 -8.63 6.84
N ARG A 114 -3.57 -8.56 7.78
CA ARG A 114 -4.98 -8.87 7.55
C ARG A 114 -5.71 -7.62 7.06
N TYR A 115 -6.83 -7.79 6.41
CA TYR A 115 -7.62 -6.70 5.86
C TYR A 115 -7.87 -5.55 6.86
N PRO A 116 -8.40 -5.76 8.08
CA PRO A 116 -8.61 -4.64 9.01
C PRO A 116 -7.32 -3.96 9.48
N SER A 117 -6.23 -4.73 9.60
CA SER A 117 -4.93 -4.20 9.98
C SER A 117 -4.34 -3.31 8.87
N ALA A 118 -4.46 -3.73 7.62
CA ALA A 118 -4.03 -2.94 6.47
C ALA A 118 -4.76 -1.59 6.40
N LEU A 119 -6.07 -1.57 6.64
CA LEU A 119 -6.87 -0.34 6.68
C LEU A 119 -6.38 0.60 7.80
N ARG A 120 -6.21 0.10 9.03
CA ARG A 120 -5.75 0.92 10.16
C ARG A 120 -4.35 1.48 9.95
N LYS A 121 -3.42 0.68 9.47
CA LYS A 121 -2.05 1.12 9.17
C LYS A 121 -2.02 2.19 8.09
N THR A 122 -2.85 2.06 7.08
CA THR A 122 -3.00 3.08 6.02
C THR A 122 -3.55 4.38 6.57
N ALA A 123 -4.59 4.32 7.40
CA ALA A 123 -5.15 5.50 8.07
C ALA A 123 -4.11 6.19 8.97
N PHE A 124 -3.36 5.40 9.73
CA PHE A 124 -2.26 5.91 10.56
C PHE A 124 -1.18 6.60 9.71
N LEU A 125 -0.75 5.96 8.64
CA LEU A 125 0.27 6.53 7.74
C LEU A 125 -0.21 7.83 7.11
N GLY A 126 -1.44 7.88 6.61
CA GLY A 126 -2.05 9.08 6.06
C GLY A 126 -2.10 10.23 7.08
N HIS A 127 -2.44 9.90 8.34
CA HIS A 127 -2.49 10.86 9.42
C HIS A 127 -1.10 11.40 9.81
N VAL A 128 -0.11 10.53 9.92
CA VAL A 128 1.27 10.91 10.30
C VAL A 128 1.95 11.72 9.22
N LEU A 129 1.78 11.34 7.97
CA LEU A 129 2.33 12.08 6.83
C LEU A 129 1.63 13.43 6.61
N ASP A 130 0.41 13.58 7.15
CA ASP A 130 -0.39 14.80 7.08
C ASP A 130 -0.49 15.35 5.64
N ILE A 131 -0.56 14.43 4.67
CA ILE A 131 -0.70 14.77 3.26
C ILE A 131 -2.15 15.19 3.00
N ASN A 132 -2.34 16.42 2.52
CA ASN A 132 -3.68 16.90 2.19
C ASN A 132 -4.14 16.38 0.83
N ALA A 133 -4.29 15.07 0.72
CA ALA A 133 -4.76 14.33 -0.44
C ALA A 133 -5.53 13.09 0.03
N PRO A 134 -6.43 12.53 -0.80
CA PRO A 134 -7.01 11.23 -0.51
C PRO A 134 -5.95 10.13 -0.47
N VAL A 135 -6.23 9.09 0.31
CA VAL A 135 -5.35 7.93 0.49
C VAL A 135 -6.10 6.66 0.09
N LEU A 136 -5.50 5.89 -0.77
CA LEU A 136 -5.95 4.59 -1.25
C LEU A 136 -5.00 3.50 -0.77
N VAL A 137 -5.49 2.48 -0.07
CA VAL A 137 -4.71 1.27 0.17
C VAL A 137 -4.98 0.23 -0.92
N PHE A 138 -3.90 -0.33 -1.48
CA PHE A 138 -3.97 -1.59 -2.19
C PHE A 138 -3.74 -2.72 -1.19
N ASP A 139 -4.81 -3.44 -0.87
CA ASP A 139 -4.83 -4.51 0.12
C ASP A 139 -4.74 -5.88 -0.57
N TRP A 140 -3.59 -6.50 -0.48
CA TRP A 140 -3.32 -7.83 -1.00
C TRP A 140 -3.27 -8.87 0.14
N PRO A 141 -3.53 -10.19 -0.11
CA PRO A 141 -3.60 -11.19 0.96
C PRO A 141 -2.21 -11.60 1.48
N GLY A 142 -1.53 -10.70 2.19
CA GLY A 142 -0.22 -10.92 2.78
C GLY A 142 -0.20 -11.85 4.01
N ASN A 143 -1.37 -12.22 4.56
CA ASN A 143 -1.52 -13.01 5.78
C ASN A 143 -1.53 -14.53 5.50
N GLN A 144 -0.43 -15.07 5.01
CA GLN A 144 -0.27 -16.48 4.65
C GLN A 144 0.27 -17.37 5.78
N GLY A 145 0.20 -16.89 7.03
CA GLY A 145 0.75 -17.55 8.22
C GLY A 145 2.16 -17.07 8.57
N SER A 146 2.63 -17.43 9.78
CA SER A 146 3.90 -16.95 10.34
C SER A 146 5.09 -17.88 10.14
N SER A 147 4.86 -19.06 9.57
CA SER A 147 5.89 -20.07 9.30
C SER A 147 6.71 -19.71 8.05
N LEU A 148 7.84 -20.42 7.85
CA LEU A 148 8.63 -20.31 6.61
C LEU A 148 7.82 -20.67 5.36
N SER A 149 6.92 -21.65 5.45
CA SER A 149 6.00 -22.00 4.36
C SER A 149 4.98 -20.89 4.11
N GLY A 150 4.50 -20.22 5.16
CA GLY A 150 3.63 -19.06 5.06
C GLY A 150 4.32 -17.88 4.39
N TYR A 151 5.58 -17.64 4.73
CA TYR A 151 6.38 -16.61 4.07
C TYR A 151 6.57 -16.88 2.56
N ARG A 152 6.88 -18.14 2.19
CA ARG A 152 7.02 -18.52 0.76
C ARG A 152 5.73 -18.31 -0.01
N ARG A 153 4.59 -18.78 0.55
CA ARG A 153 3.27 -18.53 -0.05
C ARG A 153 2.96 -17.04 -0.19
N ALA A 154 3.27 -16.25 0.84
CA ALA A 154 3.07 -14.81 0.76
C ALA A 154 3.88 -14.16 -0.37
N ARG A 155 5.10 -14.63 -0.61
CA ARG A 155 5.89 -14.16 -1.77
C ARG A 155 5.26 -14.51 -3.10
N GLU A 156 4.79 -15.74 -3.27
CA GLU A 156 4.07 -16.16 -4.49
C GLU A 156 2.82 -15.30 -4.71
N VAL A 157 2.06 -15.05 -3.64
CA VAL A 157 0.89 -14.17 -3.68
C VAL A 157 1.27 -12.71 -3.96
N ALA A 158 2.38 -12.22 -3.41
CA ALA A 158 2.88 -10.88 -3.69
C ALA A 158 3.22 -10.71 -5.17
N HIS A 159 3.99 -11.64 -5.74
CA HIS A 159 4.29 -11.65 -7.16
C HIS A 159 3.02 -11.66 -8.01
N ALA A 160 2.09 -12.56 -7.70
CA ALA A 160 0.84 -12.63 -8.44
C ALA A 160 -0.05 -11.38 -8.28
N SER A 161 0.06 -10.64 -7.18
CA SER A 161 -0.74 -9.42 -6.91
C SER A 161 -0.22 -8.17 -7.64
N GLY A 162 0.92 -8.27 -8.31
CA GLY A 162 1.49 -7.17 -9.10
C GLY A 162 0.55 -6.73 -10.23
N SER A 163 -0.10 -7.68 -10.92
CA SER A 163 -1.04 -7.37 -11.99
C SER A 163 -2.24 -6.57 -11.49
N GLU A 164 -2.84 -6.94 -10.37
CA GLU A 164 -3.99 -6.20 -9.85
C GLU A 164 -3.60 -4.83 -9.28
N LEU A 165 -2.37 -4.66 -8.80
CA LEU A 165 -1.88 -3.33 -8.48
C LEU A 165 -1.66 -2.51 -9.75
N ALA A 166 -1.13 -3.09 -10.83
CA ALA A 166 -1.00 -2.40 -12.12
C ALA A 166 -2.37 -1.96 -12.65
N ASP A 167 -3.36 -2.84 -12.63
CA ASP A 167 -4.75 -2.52 -13.00
C ASP A 167 -5.32 -1.38 -12.14
N THR A 168 -5.07 -1.41 -10.82
CA THR A 168 -5.50 -0.36 -9.89
C THR A 168 -4.84 0.98 -10.24
N LEU A 169 -3.54 0.98 -10.52
CA LEU A 169 -2.82 2.20 -10.91
C LEU A 169 -3.28 2.73 -12.27
N HIS A 170 -3.52 1.85 -13.25
CA HIS A 170 -4.11 2.22 -14.53
C HIS A 170 -5.49 2.86 -14.36
N LEU A 171 -6.37 2.23 -13.59
CA LEU A 171 -7.70 2.74 -13.29
C LEU A 171 -7.62 4.16 -12.70
N VAL A 172 -6.76 4.34 -11.71
CA VAL A 172 -6.57 5.63 -11.04
C VAL A 172 -6.03 6.69 -12.01
N ILE A 173 -5.01 6.36 -12.79
CA ILE A 173 -4.38 7.31 -13.71
C ILE A 173 -5.32 7.72 -14.83
N ARG A 174 -6.07 6.78 -15.40
CA ARG A 174 -6.98 7.04 -16.52
C ARG A 174 -8.29 7.70 -16.10
N GLU A 175 -8.87 7.24 -14.99
CA GLU A 175 -10.22 7.61 -14.60
C GLU A 175 -10.26 8.65 -13.48
N VAL A 176 -9.35 8.61 -12.51
CA VAL A 176 -9.28 9.59 -11.42
C VAL A 176 -8.44 10.80 -11.80
N GLN A 177 -7.39 10.58 -12.60
CA GLN A 177 -6.52 11.62 -13.17
C GLN A 177 -5.89 12.56 -12.12
N PRO A 178 -5.16 12.02 -11.13
CA PRO A 178 -4.42 12.86 -10.21
C PRO A 178 -3.26 13.56 -10.95
N ASP A 179 -2.98 14.83 -10.64
CA ASP A 179 -1.81 15.53 -11.14
C ASP A 179 -0.53 15.04 -10.45
N ARG A 180 -0.67 14.50 -9.22
CA ARG A 180 0.42 13.95 -8.43
C ARG A 180 0.02 12.60 -7.85
N LEU A 181 0.73 11.57 -8.26
CA LEU A 181 0.56 10.22 -7.73
C LEU A 181 1.78 9.84 -6.90
N TRP A 182 1.55 9.51 -5.62
CA TRP A 182 2.57 9.01 -4.70
C TRP A 182 2.27 7.56 -4.36
N LEU A 183 3.29 6.74 -4.33
CA LEU A 183 3.20 5.31 -4.03
C LEU A 183 4.15 4.96 -2.89
N ILE A 184 3.62 4.41 -1.80
CA ILE A 184 4.41 3.95 -0.66
C ILE A 184 4.18 2.46 -0.48
N ALA A 185 5.27 1.69 -0.40
CA ALA A 185 5.21 0.27 -0.13
C ALA A 185 6.14 -0.14 1.02
N ASN A 186 5.68 -1.06 1.85
CA ASN A 186 6.43 -1.59 2.99
C ASN A 186 6.76 -3.07 2.81
N SER A 187 8.00 -3.45 3.13
CA SER A 187 8.46 -4.84 3.19
C SER A 187 8.11 -5.60 1.89
N MET A 188 7.40 -6.72 1.97
CA MET A 188 6.96 -7.53 0.83
C MET A 188 5.98 -6.79 -0.12
N GLY A 189 5.35 -5.69 0.31
CA GLY A 189 4.63 -4.79 -0.59
C GLY A 189 5.54 -4.17 -1.66
N GLY A 190 6.84 -4.07 -1.40
CA GLY A 190 7.84 -3.69 -2.39
C GLY A 190 7.92 -4.65 -3.57
N GLN A 191 7.73 -5.97 -3.33
CA GLN A 191 7.65 -6.95 -4.40
C GLN A 191 6.40 -6.75 -5.25
N VAL A 192 5.24 -6.52 -4.63
CA VAL A 192 4.00 -6.23 -5.37
C VAL A 192 4.18 -5.01 -6.27
N VAL A 193 4.85 -3.96 -5.77
CA VAL A 193 5.16 -2.76 -6.56
C VAL A 193 6.15 -3.07 -7.68
N ALA A 194 7.18 -3.90 -7.44
CA ALA A 194 8.15 -4.24 -8.48
C ALA A 194 7.48 -4.96 -9.67
N ASP A 195 6.61 -5.91 -9.39
CA ASP A 195 5.87 -6.64 -10.43
C ASP A 195 4.85 -5.74 -11.15
N ALA A 196 4.15 -4.87 -10.42
CA ALA A 196 3.25 -3.89 -11.03
C ALA A 196 3.98 -2.91 -11.95
N VAL A 197 5.13 -2.41 -11.51
CA VAL A 197 5.99 -1.53 -12.32
C VAL A 197 6.47 -2.22 -13.59
N HIS A 198 6.80 -3.51 -13.49
CA HIS A 198 7.17 -4.29 -14.67
C HIS A 198 6.04 -4.36 -15.70
N GLU A 199 4.83 -4.62 -15.27
CA GLU A 199 3.67 -4.64 -16.18
C GLU A 199 3.39 -3.27 -16.78
N LEU A 200 3.34 -2.22 -15.96
CA LEU A 200 3.14 -0.85 -16.42
C LEU A 200 4.22 -0.40 -17.42
N TYR A 201 5.48 -0.78 -17.20
CA TYR A 201 6.58 -0.47 -18.09
C TYR A 201 6.42 -1.14 -19.45
N ARG A 202 6.05 -2.42 -19.46
CA ARG A 202 5.80 -3.16 -20.70
C ARG A 202 4.64 -2.58 -21.50
N GLU A 203 3.60 -2.11 -20.82
CA GLU A 203 2.44 -1.50 -21.48
C GLU A 203 2.73 -0.08 -21.96
N ALA A 204 3.55 0.69 -21.23
CA ALA A 204 3.97 2.02 -21.63
C ALA A 204 4.78 2.02 -22.94
N ASP A 205 5.56 0.97 -23.20
CA ASP A 205 6.24 0.77 -24.48
C ASP A 205 5.28 0.61 -25.66
N LEU A 206 3.99 0.31 -25.38
CA LEU A 206 2.93 0.11 -26.37
C LEU A 206 1.94 1.29 -26.43
N ALA A 207 2.05 2.26 -25.52
CA ALA A 207 1.09 3.35 -25.39
C ALA A 207 1.73 4.73 -25.63
N ASP A 208 0.98 5.62 -26.30
CA ASP A 208 1.42 7.00 -26.60
C ASP A 208 1.47 7.94 -25.38
N ALA A 209 1.01 7.49 -24.21
CA ALA A 209 1.01 8.26 -22.96
C ALA A 209 1.66 7.48 -21.82
N PRO A 210 2.83 7.89 -21.33
CA PRO A 210 3.49 7.22 -20.22
C PRO A 210 2.71 7.42 -18.92
N VAL A 211 2.64 6.36 -18.12
CA VAL A 211 2.21 6.42 -16.72
C VAL A 211 3.26 7.22 -15.96
N GLU A 212 2.86 8.28 -15.26
CA GLU A 212 3.78 9.08 -14.47
C GLU A 212 3.44 9.01 -12.98
N ILE A 213 4.36 8.44 -12.20
CA ILE A 213 4.31 8.44 -10.74
C ILE A 213 5.30 9.50 -10.25
N GLU A 214 4.84 10.45 -9.45
CA GLU A 214 5.71 11.52 -8.97
C GLU A 214 6.77 11.01 -8.00
N HIS A 215 6.35 10.16 -7.04
CA HIS A 215 7.27 9.63 -6.04
C HIS A 215 6.92 8.20 -5.62
N VAL A 216 7.91 7.32 -5.64
CA VAL A 216 7.81 5.98 -5.06
C VAL A 216 8.70 5.91 -3.83
N VAL A 217 8.13 5.47 -2.72
CA VAL A 217 8.83 5.27 -1.45
C VAL A 217 8.74 3.79 -1.07
N LEU A 218 9.89 3.14 -0.94
CA LEU A 218 9.97 1.77 -0.47
C LEU A 218 10.60 1.75 0.93
N THR A 219 9.90 1.20 1.91
CA THR A 219 10.39 1.07 3.28
C THR A 219 10.72 -0.38 3.58
N ALA A 220 12.00 -0.64 3.92
CA ALA A 220 12.53 -1.98 4.15
C ALA A 220 12.06 -3.02 3.10
N PRO A 221 12.22 -2.75 1.79
CA PRO A 221 11.62 -3.57 0.74
C PRO A 221 12.20 -4.98 0.74
N ASP A 222 11.32 -5.98 0.70
CA ASP A 222 11.67 -7.38 0.55
C ASP A 222 11.61 -7.79 -0.93
N VAL A 223 12.54 -7.26 -1.70
CA VAL A 223 12.73 -7.54 -3.13
C VAL A 223 14.10 -8.16 -3.33
N ASP A 224 14.24 -9.10 -4.26
CA ASP A 224 15.54 -9.68 -4.58
C ASP A 224 16.50 -8.59 -5.08
N LYS A 225 17.74 -8.63 -4.60
CA LYS A 225 18.75 -7.59 -4.92
C LYS A 225 19.08 -7.55 -6.40
N ASP A 226 19.18 -8.72 -7.03
CA ASP A 226 19.54 -8.79 -8.44
C ASP A 226 18.37 -8.35 -9.31
N GLU A 227 17.15 -8.78 -8.99
CA GLU A 227 15.92 -8.31 -9.62
C GLU A 227 15.78 -6.79 -9.47
N PHE A 228 16.01 -6.26 -8.27
CA PHE A 228 15.96 -4.83 -8.02
C PHE A 228 16.96 -4.05 -8.89
N ASN A 229 18.21 -4.50 -8.97
CA ASN A 229 19.26 -3.76 -9.68
C ASN A 229 19.19 -3.92 -11.20
N GLN A 230 18.83 -5.10 -11.69
CA GLN A 230 18.87 -5.41 -13.12
C GLN A 230 17.61 -4.93 -13.85
N GLN A 231 16.45 -5.06 -13.22
CA GLN A 231 15.17 -4.83 -13.86
C GLN A 231 14.41 -3.65 -13.23
N PHE A 232 13.99 -3.77 -11.97
CA PHE A 232 13.11 -2.81 -11.32
C PHE A 232 13.67 -1.39 -11.33
N LYS A 233 14.95 -1.21 -11.04
CA LYS A 233 15.59 0.12 -11.01
C LYS A 233 15.49 0.82 -12.36
N LYS A 234 15.64 0.09 -13.47
CA LYS A 234 15.51 0.64 -14.81
C LYS A 234 14.06 1.02 -15.10
N GLU A 235 13.14 0.13 -14.84
CA GLU A 235 11.72 0.28 -15.13
C GLU A 235 11.09 1.42 -14.30
N ILE A 236 11.38 1.46 -12.99
CA ILE A 236 10.84 2.50 -12.11
C ILE A 236 11.36 3.89 -12.47
N THR A 237 12.61 4.03 -12.92
CA THR A 237 13.15 5.33 -13.35
C THR A 237 12.51 5.85 -14.63
N ALA A 238 11.89 4.99 -15.42
CA ALA A 238 11.12 5.40 -16.59
C ALA A 238 9.69 5.84 -16.24
N LEU A 239 9.12 5.33 -15.14
CA LEU A 239 7.73 5.56 -14.74
C LEU A 239 7.58 6.54 -13.57
N ALA A 240 8.63 6.76 -12.78
CA ALA A 240 8.60 7.61 -11.60
C ALA A 240 9.69 8.69 -11.65
N ARG A 241 9.33 9.91 -11.25
CA ARG A 241 10.27 11.03 -11.14
C ARG A 241 11.26 10.84 -10.00
N HIS A 242 10.80 10.29 -8.88
CA HIS A 242 11.60 10.10 -7.68
C HIS A 242 11.41 8.73 -7.08
N LEU A 243 12.50 8.09 -6.70
CA LEU A 243 12.53 6.84 -5.95
C LEU A 243 13.30 7.04 -4.65
N THR A 244 12.65 6.79 -3.51
CA THR A 244 13.29 6.76 -2.19
C THR A 244 13.22 5.35 -1.61
N VAL A 245 14.35 4.84 -1.13
CA VAL A 245 14.42 3.51 -0.51
C VAL A 245 14.99 3.66 0.91
N TYR A 246 14.17 3.37 1.90
CA TYR A 246 14.60 3.27 3.29
C TYR A 246 15.00 1.84 3.62
N VAL A 247 16.25 1.66 4.03
CA VAL A 247 16.84 0.35 4.32
C VAL A 247 17.02 0.20 5.83
N SER A 248 16.64 -0.94 6.40
CA SER A 248 16.85 -1.27 7.80
C SER A 248 17.95 -2.31 7.95
N SER A 249 18.93 -2.04 8.82
CA SER A 249 19.99 -3.01 9.15
C SER A 249 19.51 -4.13 10.09
N ASN A 250 18.39 -3.95 10.78
CA ASN A 250 17.87 -4.85 11.82
C ASN A 250 16.58 -5.59 11.45
N ASP A 251 16.24 -5.66 10.17
CA ASP A 251 14.99 -6.30 9.74
C ASP A 251 15.09 -7.82 9.81
N ARG A 252 14.45 -8.41 10.85
CA ARG A 252 14.42 -9.86 11.04
C ARG A 252 13.69 -10.61 9.92
N ALA A 253 12.75 -9.98 9.23
CA ALA A 253 12.05 -10.59 8.10
C ALA A 253 12.99 -10.81 6.92
N LEU A 254 13.91 -9.87 6.70
CA LEU A 254 14.94 -9.97 5.66
C LEU A 254 15.98 -11.05 5.95
N LEU A 255 16.31 -11.28 7.22
CA LEU A 255 17.18 -12.41 7.63
C LEU A 255 16.56 -13.75 7.27
N VAL A 256 15.25 -13.92 7.50
CA VAL A 256 14.51 -15.12 7.10
C VAL A 256 14.50 -15.27 5.57
N SER A 257 14.29 -14.18 4.84
CA SER A 257 14.34 -14.14 3.39
C SER A 257 15.69 -14.61 2.81
N ARG A 258 16.80 -14.19 3.41
CA ARG A 258 18.15 -14.66 3.03
C ARG A 258 18.33 -16.16 3.14
N LEU A 259 17.84 -16.74 4.25
CA LEU A 259 17.95 -18.19 4.49
C LEU A 259 17.18 -19.00 3.44
N ILE A 260 16.07 -18.46 2.92
CA ILE A 260 15.22 -19.15 1.97
C ILE A 260 15.75 -19.07 0.53
N ASN A 261 16.25 -17.91 0.12
CA ASN A 261 16.48 -17.61 -1.30
C ASN A 261 17.96 -17.49 -1.73
N ARG A 262 18.90 -17.72 -0.86
CA ARG A 262 20.36 -17.60 -1.13
C ARG A 262 20.78 -16.22 -1.71
N GLY A 263 19.89 -15.25 -1.76
CA GLY A 263 20.12 -13.90 -2.29
C GLY A 263 20.13 -12.83 -1.20
N THR A 264 20.73 -11.69 -1.49
CA THR A 264 20.71 -10.51 -0.61
C THR A 264 19.48 -9.66 -0.94
N ARG A 265 18.64 -9.42 0.06
CA ARG A 265 17.45 -8.58 -0.11
C ARG A 265 17.76 -7.09 -0.04
N ARG A 266 16.99 -6.26 -0.75
CA ARG A 266 17.25 -4.83 -0.85
C ARG A 266 17.06 -4.06 0.45
N GLY A 267 16.20 -4.51 1.35
CA GLY A 267 15.93 -3.85 2.62
C GLY A 267 17.03 -3.97 3.67
N GLU A 268 18.11 -4.72 3.41
CA GLU A 268 19.19 -4.91 4.36
C GLU A 268 20.43 -4.07 4.00
N SER A 269 20.92 -3.31 4.97
CA SER A 269 22.15 -2.55 4.81
C SER A 269 23.36 -3.47 4.71
N THR A 270 24.06 -3.45 3.59
CA THR A 270 25.40 -4.05 3.45
C THR A 270 26.45 -3.00 3.79
N LEU A 271 26.51 -2.56 5.03
CA LEU A 271 27.72 -1.87 5.50
C LEU A 271 28.78 -2.96 5.68
N SER A 272 29.70 -3.05 4.72
CA SER A 272 30.97 -3.71 4.96
C SER A 272 31.70 -2.86 6.01
N PRO A 273 32.20 -3.44 7.10
CA PRO A 273 33.16 -2.74 7.92
C PRO A 273 34.44 -2.59 7.07
N ASP A 274 34.82 -1.36 6.76
CA ASP A 274 36.19 -1.02 6.39
C ASP A 274 37.12 -1.16 7.60
#